data_39ff1027ac48ea2f2ca666662ef69f46
#
_entry.id   39ff1027ac48ea2f2ca666662ef69f46
#
_cell.length_a   1.000
_cell.length_b   1.000
_cell.length_c   1.000
_cell.angle_alpha   90.00
_cell.angle_beta   90.00
_cell.angle_gamma   90.00
#
_symmetry.space_group_name_H-M   'P 1'
#
loop_
_entity.id
_entity.type
_entity.pdbx_description
1 polymer ?
#
loop_
_entity_poly.entity_id
_entity_poly.type
_entity_poly.pdbx_seq_one_letter_code
_entity_poly.pdbx_strand_id
1 'polypeptide(L)'
;MSEEDLWGLVGLIHDFDYEKYPSLEDHPYKGNEILKERGWPEIIRRAIMSHAEYTGVTRDSPMEKALFACDELAGFITAVALIKPGKSLAEVDAKSVRKRMKDKAFARKVNRDDIVNGAAALGVDLDEHITFCIQALQGIAGDLGLDGSAAKSA
;
A
#
# COMPACT_ATOMS: atom_id res chain seq x y z
N MET A 1 15.26 -6.11 16.74
CA MET A 1 14.09 -5.88 15.86
C MET A 1 13.86 -7.17 15.11
N SER A 2 12.66 -7.75 15.21
CA SER A 2 12.29 -8.93 14.44
C SER A 2 12.15 -8.59 12.95
N GLU A 3 12.06 -9.60 12.09
CA GLU A 3 11.80 -9.39 10.67
C GLU A 3 10.42 -8.74 10.46
N GLU A 4 9.41 -9.17 11.22
CA GLU A 4 8.06 -8.59 11.19
C GLU A 4 8.07 -7.11 11.58
N ASP A 5 8.80 -6.73 12.63
CA ASP A 5 8.94 -5.33 13.04
C ASP A 5 9.60 -4.50 11.93
N LEU A 6 10.62 -5.06 11.26
CA LEU A 6 11.32 -4.38 10.17
C LEU A 6 10.38 -4.11 8.99
N TRP A 7 9.60 -5.11 8.58
CA TRP A 7 8.64 -4.96 7.48
C TRP A 7 7.54 -3.96 7.83
N GLY A 8 7.01 -4.05 9.06
CA GLY A 8 6.03 -3.09 9.58
C GLY A 8 6.56 -1.65 9.60
N LEU A 9 7.81 -1.46 10.04
CA LEU A 9 8.47 -0.15 10.04
C LEU A 9 8.61 0.41 8.62
N VAL A 10 9.09 -0.40 7.68
CA VAL A 10 9.24 0.02 6.28
C VAL A 10 7.88 0.40 5.68
N GLY A 11 6.85 -0.42 5.90
CA GLY A 11 5.49 -0.12 5.47
C GLY A 11 4.95 1.19 6.05
N LEU A 12 5.25 1.46 7.33
CA LEU A 12 4.79 2.67 8.01
C LEU A 12 5.43 3.95 7.45
N ILE A 13 6.72 3.89 7.10
CA ILE A 13 7.48 5.09 6.75
C ILE A 13 7.77 5.25 5.27
N HIS A 14 7.33 4.33 4.39
CA HIS A 14 7.73 4.38 2.98
C HIS A 14 7.37 5.71 2.28
N ASP A 15 6.26 6.31 2.67
CA ASP A 15 5.73 7.57 2.11
C ASP A 15 5.87 8.79 3.06
N PHE A 16 6.71 8.71 4.11
CA PHE A 16 6.78 9.76 5.13
C PHE A 16 7.13 11.16 4.58
N ASP A 17 7.76 11.23 3.43
CA ASP A 17 8.16 12.47 2.77
C ASP A 17 7.15 12.97 1.75
N TYR A 18 6.17 12.14 1.34
CA TYR A 18 5.25 12.43 0.24
C TYR A 18 4.41 13.68 0.46
N GLU A 19 3.92 13.92 1.67
CA GLU A 19 3.11 15.10 1.97
C GLU A 19 3.88 16.42 1.74
N LYS A 20 5.18 16.40 2.02
CA LYS A 20 6.07 17.56 1.84
C LYS A 20 6.67 17.64 0.43
N TYR A 21 6.93 16.49 -0.18
CA TYR A 21 7.63 16.36 -1.46
C TYR A 21 6.85 15.48 -2.44
N PRO A 22 5.66 15.92 -2.93
CA PRO A 22 4.78 15.03 -3.72
C PRO A 22 5.18 14.88 -5.19
N SER A 23 6.22 15.58 -5.66
CA SER A 23 6.65 15.48 -7.05
C SER A 23 7.44 14.20 -7.31
N LEU A 24 7.37 13.66 -8.53
CA LEU A 24 8.16 12.49 -8.93
C LEU A 24 9.68 12.74 -8.92
N GLU A 25 10.09 14.00 -8.96
CA GLU A 25 11.49 14.42 -8.91
C GLU A 25 12.02 14.41 -7.47
N ASP A 26 11.14 14.59 -6.49
CA ASP A 26 11.51 14.70 -5.08
C ASP A 26 11.21 13.40 -4.30
N HIS A 27 10.00 12.84 -4.42
CA HIS A 27 9.62 11.59 -3.75
C HIS A 27 10.07 10.38 -4.58
N PRO A 28 10.65 9.32 -4.00
CA PRO A 28 11.08 9.17 -2.58
C PRO A 28 12.53 9.61 -2.35
N TYR A 29 13.14 10.32 -3.28
CA TYR A 29 14.56 10.69 -3.22
C TYR A 29 14.87 11.57 -2.01
N LYS A 30 14.03 12.57 -1.73
CA LYS A 30 14.20 13.46 -0.57
C LYS A 30 14.07 12.71 0.76
N GLY A 31 13.11 11.81 0.84
CA GLY A 31 12.98 10.90 1.98
C GLY A 31 14.23 10.06 2.19
N ASN A 32 14.78 9.48 1.12
CA ASN A 32 16.00 8.70 1.17
C ASN A 32 17.21 9.52 1.65
N GLU A 33 17.37 10.77 1.19
CA GLU A 33 18.41 11.68 1.66
C GLU A 33 18.29 11.94 3.16
N ILE A 34 17.09 12.28 3.63
CA ILE A 34 16.80 12.53 5.06
C ILE A 34 17.13 11.30 5.92
N LEU A 35 16.72 10.10 5.49
CA LEU A 35 17.01 8.87 6.21
C LEU A 35 18.51 8.57 6.23
N LYS A 36 19.22 8.82 5.12
CA LYS A 36 20.66 8.64 5.03
C LYS A 36 21.40 9.57 6.00
N GLU A 37 21.05 10.84 6.04
CA GLU A 37 21.64 11.82 6.97
C GLU A 37 21.41 11.46 8.42
N ARG A 38 20.28 10.80 8.72
CA ARG A 38 19.94 10.30 10.06
C ARG A 38 20.54 8.95 10.40
N GLY A 39 21.39 8.37 9.52
CA GLY A 39 22.08 7.11 9.76
C GLY A 39 21.18 5.86 9.67
N TRP A 40 20.03 5.94 8.97
CA TRP A 40 19.17 4.78 8.79
C TRP A 40 19.83 3.70 7.92
N PRO A 41 19.62 2.41 8.24
CA PRO A 41 20.20 1.30 7.49
C PRO A 41 19.82 1.31 6.01
N GLU A 42 20.79 0.90 5.17
CA GLU A 42 20.58 0.85 3.72
C GLU A 42 19.43 -0.07 3.31
N ILE A 43 19.24 -1.20 4.01
CA ILE A 43 18.14 -2.13 3.74
C ILE A 43 16.76 -1.45 3.80
N ILE A 44 16.54 -0.54 4.76
CA ILE A 44 15.30 0.23 4.89
C ILE A 44 15.19 1.26 3.76
N ARG A 45 16.26 2.02 3.55
CA ARG A 45 16.29 3.07 2.53
C ARG A 45 16.11 2.52 1.13
N ARG A 46 16.74 1.37 0.83
CA ARG A 46 16.61 0.68 -0.44
C ARG A 46 15.17 0.19 -0.67
N ALA A 47 14.56 -0.42 0.35
CA ALA A 47 13.18 -0.87 0.27
C ALA A 47 12.22 0.29 -0.03
N ILE A 48 12.39 1.42 0.65
CA ILE A 48 11.61 2.64 0.37
C ILE A 48 11.82 3.13 -1.07
N MET A 49 13.06 3.20 -1.55
CA MET A 49 13.30 3.59 -2.94
C MET A 49 12.66 2.64 -3.94
N SER A 50 12.65 1.34 -3.66
CA SER A 50 12.14 0.31 -4.59
C SER A 50 10.62 0.29 -4.75
N HIS A 51 9.84 0.93 -3.85
CA HIS A 51 8.38 0.94 -3.97
C HIS A 51 7.90 1.78 -5.16
N ALA A 52 8.66 2.79 -5.56
CA ALA A 52 8.34 3.64 -6.69
C ALA A 52 9.05 3.15 -7.96
N GLU A 53 8.27 2.71 -8.95
CA GLU A 53 8.78 2.10 -10.20
C GLU A 53 9.75 3.04 -10.95
N TYR A 54 9.45 4.34 -10.95
CA TYR A 54 10.24 5.34 -11.68
C TYR A 54 11.64 5.60 -11.08
N THR A 55 11.95 5.09 -9.89
CA THR A 55 13.29 5.18 -9.32
C THR A 55 14.28 4.25 -10.01
N GLY A 56 13.79 3.23 -10.71
CA GLY A 56 14.61 2.19 -11.35
C GLY A 56 15.30 1.25 -10.36
N VAL A 57 15.01 1.35 -9.06
CA VAL A 57 15.55 0.44 -8.05
C VAL A 57 14.80 -0.88 -8.12
N THR A 58 15.52 -1.97 -8.40
CA THR A 58 14.94 -3.32 -8.48
C THR A 58 14.46 -3.82 -7.13
N ARG A 59 13.43 -4.65 -7.13
CA ARG A 59 12.88 -5.32 -5.94
C ARG A 59 13.42 -6.74 -5.86
N ASP A 60 14.48 -6.92 -5.08
CA ASP A 60 15.22 -8.18 -5.02
C ASP A 60 14.83 -9.02 -3.80
N SER A 61 14.58 -8.37 -2.65
CA SER A 61 14.18 -9.04 -1.41
C SER A 61 12.67 -9.29 -1.32
N PRO A 62 12.24 -10.29 -0.52
CA PRO A 62 10.82 -10.50 -0.23
C PRO A 62 10.13 -9.27 0.37
N MET A 63 10.81 -8.52 1.24
CA MET A 63 10.29 -7.29 1.84
C MET A 63 9.99 -6.21 0.80
N GLU A 64 10.91 -5.98 -0.14
CA GLU A 64 10.72 -5.01 -1.23
C GLU A 64 9.54 -5.38 -2.14
N LYS A 65 9.43 -6.67 -2.46
CA LYS A 65 8.31 -7.21 -3.25
C LYS A 65 6.99 -7.09 -2.51
N ALA A 66 6.96 -7.39 -1.22
CA ALA A 66 5.76 -7.27 -0.39
C ALA A 66 5.32 -5.81 -0.24
N LEU A 67 6.24 -4.87 0.00
CA LEU A 67 5.93 -3.46 0.05
C LEU A 67 5.24 -2.99 -1.24
N PHE A 68 5.84 -3.25 -2.38
CA PHE A 68 5.27 -2.89 -3.69
C PHE A 68 3.92 -3.56 -3.96
N ALA A 69 3.76 -4.84 -3.58
CA ALA A 69 2.52 -5.57 -3.79
C ALA A 69 1.36 -5.09 -2.91
N CYS A 70 1.65 -4.45 -1.78
CA CYS A 70 0.64 -3.99 -0.83
C CYS A 70 0.30 -2.50 -0.97
N ASP A 71 1.21 -1.66 -1.41
CA ASP A 71 1.10 -0.20 -1.41
C ASP A 71 -0.14 0.31 -2.13
N GLU A 72 -0.18 0.24 -3.45
CA GLU A 72 -1.33 0.68 -4.26
C GLU A 72 -2.61 -0.10 -3.93
N LEU A 73 -2.48 -1.39 -3.60
CA LEU A 73 -3.62 -2.24 -3.27
C LEU A 73 -4.30 -1.82 -1.97
N ALA A 74 -3.56 -1.47 -0.93
CA ALA A 74 -4.11 -1.02 0.35
C ALA A 74 -4.95 0.26 0.18
N GLY A 75 -4.44 1.23 -0.56
CA GLY A 75 -5.16 2.44 -0.92
C GLY A 75 -6.42 2.15 -1.73
N PHE A 76 -6.33 1.23 -2.68
CA PHE A 76 -7.49 0.84 -3.50
C PHE A 76 -8.58 0.13 -2.70
N ILE A 77 -8.22 -0.81 -1.81
CA ILE A 77 -9.17 -1.48 -0.91
C ILE A 77 -9.86 -0.45 0.00
N THR A 78 -9.11 0.49 0.54
CA THR A 78 -9.67 1.61 1.35
C THR A 78 -10.69 2.42 0.56
N ALA A 79 -10.39 2.78 -0.68
CA ALA A 79 -11.32 3.47 -1.56
C ALA A 79 -12.59 2.66 -1.83
N VAL A 80 -12.47 1.33 -2.01
CA VAL A 80 -13.64 0.45 -2.18
C VAL A 80 -14.49 0.42 -0.91
N ALA A 81 -13.88 0.34 0.28
CA ALA A 81 -14.63 0.37 1.55
C ALA A 81 -15.40 1.67 1.74
N LEU A 82 -14.81 2.81 1.39
CA LEU A 82 -15.42 4.14 1.56
C LEU A 82 -16.70 4.35 0.72
N ILE A 83 -16.86 3.65 -0.40
CA ILE A 83 -18.06 3.71 -1.23
C ILE A 83 -19.12 2.67 -0.88
N LYS A 84 -18.84 1.78 0.06
CA LYS A 84 -19.84 0.85 0.57
C LYS A 84 -20.87 1.58 1.44
N PRO A 85 -22.13 1.13 1.50
CA PRO A 85 -23.17 1.78 2.31
C PRO A 85 -22.77 1.94 3.78
N GLY A 86 -22.15 0.92 4.35
CA GLY A 86 -21.64 0.94 5.73
C GLY A 86 -20.27 1.57 5.91
N LYS A 87 -19.60 1.99 4.83
CA LYS A 87 -18.20 2.47 4.86
C LYS A 87 -17.31 1.55 5.69
N SER A 88 -17.45 0.25 5.45
CA SER A 88 -16.81 -0.78 6.26
C SER A 88 -16.01 -1.76 5.41
N LEU A 89 -14.83 -2.13 5.90
CA LEU A 89 -14.01 -3.20 5.34
C LEU A 89 -14.71 -4.58 5.42
N ALA A 90 -15.68 -4.76 6.34
CA ALA A 90 -16.48 -5.98 6.42
C ALA A 90 -17.36 -6.20 5.17
N GLU A 91 -17.64 -5.14 4.41
CA GLU A 91 -18.44 -5.21 3.17
C GLU A 91 -17.56 -5.41 1.91
N VAL A 92 -16.24 -5.53 2.06
CA VAL A 92 -15.29 -5.64 0.96
C VAL A 92 -14.80 -7.07 0.82
N ASP A 93 -14.84 -7.59 -0.40
CA ASP A 93 -14.29 -8.88 -0.81
C ASP A 93 -13.46 -8.74 -2.10
N ALA A 94 -12.70 -9.75 -2.45
CA ALA A 94 -11.86 -9.74 -3.66
C ALA A 94 -12.69 -9.47 -4.92
N LYS A 95 -13.91 -10.00 -5.01
CA LYS A 95 -14.82 -9.79 -6.14
C LYS A 95 -15.20 -8.32 -6.31
N SER A 96 -15.50 -7.64 -5.21
CA SER A 96 -15.84 -6.21 -5.24
C SER A 96 -14.64 -5.35 -5.62
N VAL A 97 -13.44 -5.68 -5.13
CA VAL A 97 -12.18 -5.02 -5.53
C VAL A 97 -11.92 -5.23 -7.03
N ARG A 98 -11.97 -6.46 -7.51
CA ARG A 98 -11.79 -6.80 -8.94
C ARG A 98 -12.79 -6.09 -9.85
N LYS A 99 -14.04 -5.97 -9.42
CA LYS A 99 -15.07 -5.21 -10.15
C LYS A 99 -14.67 -3.75 -10.29
N ARG A 100 -14.21 -3.12 -9.21
CA ARG A 100 -13.77 -1.71 -9.22
C ARG A 100 -12.47 -1.48 -9.98
N MET A 101 -11.57 -2.46 -10.04
CA MET A 101 -10.37 -2.38 -10.88
C MET A 101 -10.69 -2.17 -12.36
N LYS A 102 -11.85 -2.64 -12.84
CA LYS A 102 -12.30 -2.45 -14.22
C LYS A 102 -12.87 -1.05 -14.48
N ASP A 103 -13.26 -0.34 -13.43
CA ASP A 103 -13.78 1.02 -13.52
C ASP A 103 -12.62 2.03 -13.49
N LYS A 104 -12.24 2.51 -14.67
CA LYS A 104 -11.09 3.43 -14.82
C LYS A 104 -11.33 4.80 -14.17
N ALA A 105 -12.57 5.20 -13.97
CA ALA A 105 -12.92 6.47 -13.33
C ALA A 105 -12.80 6.41 -11.80
N PHE A 106 -13.00 5.21 -11.23
CA PHE A 106 -12.92 4.99 -9.79
C PHE A 106 -11.46 4.99 -9.33
N ALA A 107 -11.13 5.77 -8.30
CA ALA A 107 -9.78 5.86 -7.72
C ALA A 107 -8.69 5.91 -8.82
N ARG A 108 -8.87 6.79 -9.81
CA ARG A 108 -8.08 6.79 -11.06
C ARG A 108 -6.59 7.10 -10.87
N LYS A 109 -6.19 7.63 -9.71
CA LYS A 109 -4.77 7.86 -9.37
C LYS A 109 -4.04 6.57 -8.99
N VAL A 110 -4.77 5.53 -8.60
CA VAL A 110 -4.19 4.23 -8.24
C VAL A 110 -3.77 3.50 -9.52
N ASN A 111 -2.54 3.05 -9.56
CA ASN A 111 -1.99 2.28 -10.68
C ASN A 111 -2.41 0.81 -10.57
N ARG A 112 -3.35 0.37 -11.46
CA ARG A 112 -3.82 -1.03 -11.47
C ARG A 112 -2.75 -2.00 -11.92
N ASP A 113 -1.86 -1.58 -12.79
CA ASP A 113 -0.78 -2.44 -13.28
C ASP A 113 0.20 -2.75 -12.14
N ASP A 114 0.46 -1.81 -11.25
CA ASP A 114 1.29 -2.05 -10.06
C ASP A 114 0.64 -3.05 -9.10
N ILE A 115 -0.69 -3.02 -8.95
CA ILE A 115 -1.42 -4.04 -8.16
C ILE A 115 -1.22 -5.44 -8.76
N VAL A 116 -1.41 -5.59 -10.07
CA VAL A 116 -1.27 -6.88 -10.76
C VAL A 116 0.18 -7.35 -10.77
N ASN A 117 1.11 -6.46 -11.13
CA ASN A 117 2.53 -6.76 -11.20
C ASN A 117 3.12 -7.04 -9.82
N GLY A 118 2.63 -6.38 -8.77
CA GLY A 118 3.04 -6.62 -7.39
C GLY A 118 2.72 -8.03 -6.94
N ALA A 119 1.50 -8.51 -7.15
CA ALA A 119 1.11 -9.88 -6.84
C ALA A 119 1.94 -10.90 -7.64
N ALA A 120 2.16 -10.65 -8.94
CA ALA A 120 2.97 -11.50 -9.80
C ALA A 120 4.44 -11.57 -9.34
N ALA A 121 5.05 -10.43 -8.98
CA ALA A 121 6.42 -10.36 -8.49
C ALA A 121 6.60 -11.03 -7.13
N LEU A 122 5.55 -11.01 -6.30
CA LEU A 122 5.50 -11.72 -5.02
C LEU A 122 5.26 -13.23 -5.20
N GLY A 123 4.80 -13.66 -6.39
CA GLY A 123 4.53 -15.06 -6.70
C GLY A 123 3.24 -15.61 -6.11
N VAL A 124 2.24 -14.75 -5.92
CA VAL A 124 0.94 -15.09 -5.34
C VAL A 124 -0.20 -14.89 -6.34
N ASP A 125 -1.30 -15.63 -6.15
CA ASP A 125 -2.53 -15.38 -6.88
C ASP A 125 -3.13 -14.02 -6.49
N LEU A 126 -3.61 -13.26 -7.48
CA LEU A 126 -4.10 -11.90 -7.24
C LEU A 126 -5.33 -11.87 -6.32
N ASP A 127 -6.27 -12.78 -6.49
CA ASP A 127 -7.50 -12.78 -5.67
C ASP A 127 -7.21 -13.23 -4.24
N GLU A 128 -6.28 -14.18 -4.05
CA GLU A 128 -5.78 -14.59 -2.74
C GLU A 128 -5.03 -13.44 -2.06
N HIS A 129 -4.18 -12.72 -2.79
CA HIS A 129 -3.46 -11.56 -2.26
C HIS A 129 -4.39 -10.41 -1.86
N ILE A 130 -5.39 -10.10 -2.71
CA ILE A 130 -6.43 -9.10 -2.37
C ILE A 130 -7.16 -9.51 -1.09
N THR A 131 -7.57 -10.77 -0.98
CA THR A 131 -8.26 -11.29 0.21
C THR A 131 -7.39 -11.18 1.46
N PHE A 132 -6.11 -11.52 1.35
CA PHE A 132 -5.14 -11.40 2.44
C PHE A 132 -4.99 -9.94 2.91
N CYS A 133 -4.83 -9.01 1.99
CA CYS A 133 -4.72 -7.59 2.30
C CYS A 133 -6.02 -7.02 2.92
N ILE A 134 -7.19 -7.45 2.45
CA ILE A 134 -8.48 -7.09 3.08
C ILE A 134 -8.52 -7.55 4.53
N GLN A 135 -8.14 -8.80 4.81
CA GLN A 135 -8.13 -9.36 6.16
C GLN A 135 -7.17 -8.61 7.08
N ALA A 136 -5.98 -8.27 6.60
CA ALA A 136 -5.01 -7.47 7.34
C ALA A 136 -5.57 -6.09 7.71
N LEU A 137 -6.19 -5.39 6.77
CA LEU A 137 -6.83 -4.09 7.01
C LEU A 137 -8.06 -4.20 7.94
N GLN A 138 -8.83 -5.29 7.85
CA GLN A 138 -9.94 -5.56 8.77
C GLN A 138 -9.47 -5.66 10.23
N GLY A 139 -8.27 -6.18 10.45
CA GLY A 139 -7.67 -6.28 11.78
C GLY A 139 -7.45 -4.92 12.47
N ILE A 140 -7.35 -3.84 11.71
CA ILE A 140 -7.17 -2.46 12.18
C ILE A 140 -8.29 -1.51 11.70
N ALA A 141 -9.43 -2.05 11.32
CA ALA A 141 -10.54 -1.28 10.73
C ALA A 141 -11.02 -0.13 11.63
N GLY A 142 -11.02 -0.33 12.93
CA GLY A 142 -11.38 0.73 13.91
C GLY A 142 -10.41 1.91 13.86
N ASP A 143 -9.11 1.64 13.84
CA ASP A 143 -8.07 2.68 13.78
C ASP A 143 -8.11 3.44 12.45
N LEU A 144 -8.52 2.75 11.37
CA LEU A 144 -8.69 3.35 10.05
C LEU A 144 -10.03 4.10 9.86
N GLY A 145 -10.95 4.02 10.81
CA GLY A 145 -12.31 4.55 10.67
C GLY A 145 -13.14 3.82 9.60
N LEU A 146 -12.82 2.56 9.32
CA LEU A 146 -13.45 1.72 8.31
C LEU A 146 -14.17 0.50 8.91
N ASP A 147 -14.62 0.63 10.14
CA ASP A 147 -15.40 -0.38 10.90
C ASP A 147 -16.92 -0.23 10.76
N GLY A 148 -17.38 0.76 10.00
CA GLY A 148 -18.78 1.10 9.81
C GLY A 148 -19.33 2.12 10.81
N SER A 149 -18.56 2.57 11.80
CA SER A 149 -19.00 3.58 12.78
C SER A 149 -19.30 4.93 12.12
N ALA A 150 -18.52 5.32 11.11
CA ALA A 150 -18.69 6.57 10.38
C ALA A 150 -20.03 6.67 9.62
N ALA A 151 -20.62 5.54 9.18
CA ALA A 151 -21.90 5.52 8.51
C ALA A 151 -23.10 5.68 9.48
N LYS A 152 -22.90 5.35 10.77
CA LYS A 152 -23.93 5.45 11.81
C LYS A 152 -24.03 6.87 12.37
N SER A 153 -23.02 7.71 12.12
CA SER A 153 -22.94 9.09 12.62
C SER A 153 -23.49 10.14 11.63
N ALA A 154 -23.90 9.68 10.45
CA ALA A 154 -24.47 10.49 9.38
C ALA A 154 -25.99 10.25 9.27
#